data_22c6876dd2738be7ef596b185f36f647
#
_entry.id   22c6876dd2738be7ef596b185f36f647
#
_cell.length_a   1.000
_cell.length_b   1.000
_cell.length_c   1.000
_cell.angle_alpha   90.00
_cell.angle_beta   90.00
_cell.angle_gamma   90.00
#
_symmetry.space_group_name_H-M   'P 1'
#
loop_
_entity.id
_entity.type
_entity.pdbx_description
1 polymer ?
#
loop_
_entity_poly.entity_id
_entity_poly.type
_entity_poly.pdbx_seq_one_letter_code
_entity_poly.pdbx_strand_id
1 'polypeptide(L)'
;MILVGIDVAKDKHDCCIINSDGEFPEEVFSILNNREGYETLYKRICSLAVDLAKVKVGLESTGHYSSNLLAFLLDKHLTAYVINPLRVNLFRKGQSLRRTKTDKIDSRNIAHLLMTDSSLKPYSLSSYHMEELKSLTRYRAFIVRERTKLKTSIARLVTILFPELEQLVSSIHIHSIYAMLEEFLGSAYIAAAHLTRLTALLLKASRGRFGRETAIRIRDTAKRSIGAVSPAKSMELQHTIAHLRVYDQEIGEIESKIEKIMDDVNSPITSVPGIGMQMGAVILAEIGSFRRFDSPDKILAYAGMSPSMYQSGKLTGSYSRMEKRGSRYLRYALFNVTRYVCHYDPGFTAYLSKKRKEGKHYYVAISHAVKRLVRVLYAMEISGNRYKTA
;
A
#
# COMPACT_ATOMS: atom_id res chain seq x y z
N MET A 1 -5.02 30.39 22.95
CA MET A 1 -4.91 29.16 22.17
C MET A 1 -3.81 28.31 22.79
N ILE A 2 -4.03 27.01 22.94
CA ILE A 2 -3.04 26.06 23.47
C ILE A 2 -2.55 25.15 22.33
N LEU A 3 -1.25 24.95 22.26
CA LEU A 3 -0.59 24.11 21.24
C LEU A 3 0.19 23.02 21.97
N VAL A 4 -0.08 21.78 21.62
CA VAL A 4 0.53 20.61 22.24
C VAL A 4 1.35 19.87 21.20
N GLY A 5 2.64 19.75 21.41
CA GLY A 5 3.54 18.95 20.57
C GLY A 5 3.87 17.64 21.26
N ILE A 6 3.71 16.52 20.55
CA ILE A 6 3.94 15.18 21.09
C ILE A 6 4.92 14.44 20.21
N ASP A 7 6.08 14.10 20.80
CA ASP A 7 6.98 13.13 20.21
C ASP A 7 6.56 11.72 20.63
N VAL A 8 6.28 10.88 19.63
CA VAL A 8 5.63 9.59 19.83
C VAL A 8 6.68 8.47 19.79
N ALA A 9 6.76 7.68 20.87
CA ALA A 9 7.59 6.50 20.96
C ALA A 9 6.79 5.27 21.43
N LYS A 10 7.44 4.11 21.50
CA LYS A 10 6.80 2.82 21.79
C LYS A 10 6.18 2.78 23.18
N ASP A 11 6.94 3.14 24.20
CA ASP A 11 6.56 2.90 25.59
C ASP A 11 6.10 4.18 26.31
N LYS A 12 6.56 5.34 25.86
CA LYS A 12 6.23 6.66 26.41
C LYS A 12 6.17 7.71 25.31
N HIS A 13 5.46 8.80 25.56
CA HIS A 13 5.43 9.96 24.68
C HIS A 13 5.93 11.18 25.44
N ASP A 14 6.77 12.01 24.81
CA ASP A 14 7.22 13.27 25.37
C ASP A 14 6.32 14.41 24.86
N CYS A 15 5.74 15.17 25.79
CA CYS A 15 4.72 16.18 25.53
C CYS A 15 5.23 17.57 25.91
N CYS A 16 4.99 18.53 25.03
CA CYS A 16 5.27 19.95 25.26
C CYS A 16 3.99 20.76 25.04
N ILE A 17 3.66 21.63 25.98
CA ILE A 17 2.52 22.55 25.87
C ILE A 17 3.05 23.96 25.78
N ILE A 18 2.58 24.74 24.80
CA ILE A 18 2.87 26.16 24.67
C ILE A 18 1.57 26.96 24.48
N ASN A 19 1.59 28.22 24.89
CA ASN A 19 0.51 29.18 24.61
C ASN A 19 0.66 29.83 23.24
N SER A 20 -0.26 30.74 22.88
CA SER A 20 -0.22 31.48 21.60
C SER A 20 1.01 32.38 21.45
N ASP A 21 1.67 32.75 22.54
CA ASP A 21 2.82 33.66 22.58
C ASP A 21 4.15 32.88 22.55
N GLY A 22 4.07 31.54 22.54
CA GLY A 22 5.22 30.65 22.51
C GLY A 22 5.83 30.39 23.89
N GLU A 23 5.17 30.82 24.96
CA GLU A 23 5.61 30.56 26.34
C GLU A 23 5.23 29.13 26.75
N PHE A 24 6.00 28.59 27.68
CA PHE A 24 5.83 27.26 28.24
C PHE A 24 5.11 27.34 29.58
N PRO A 25 3.79 27.10 29.65
CA PRO A 25 3.05 27.09 30.92
C PRO A 25 3.53 25.99 31.87
N GLU A 26 4.04 24.90 31.29
CA GLU A 26 4.60 23.76 32.00
C GLU A 26 5.92 23.29 31.35
N GLU A 27 6.75 22.63 32.15
CA GLU A 27 7.93 21.94 31.60
C GLU A 27 7.51 20.75 30.72
N VAL A 28 8.41 20.35 29.79
CA VAL A 28 8.20 19.14 28.98
C VAL A 28 8.11 17.92 29.89
N PHE A 29 7.06 17.16 29.74
CA PHE A 29 6.76 15.98 30.53
C PHE A 29 6.57 14.75 29.66
N SER A 30 6.72 13.58 30.27
CA SER A 30 6.48 12.30 29.60
C SER A 30 5.21 11.66 30.12
N ILE A 31 4.49 10.98 29.23
CA ILE A 31 3.35 10.13 29.56
C ILE A 31 3.61 8.70 29.10
N LEU A 32 3.06 7.72 29.77
CA LEU A 32 3.10 6.32 29.32
C LEU A 32 2.16 6.11 28.12
N ASN A 33 2.54 5.21 27.23
CA ASN A 33 1.70 4.81 26.08
C ASN A 33 0.59 3.83 26.55
N ASN A 34 -0.27 4.31 27.44
CA ASN A 34 -1.43 3.60 27.99
C ASN A 34 -2.56 4.57 28.33
N ARG A 35 -3.70 4.03 28.74
CA ARG A 35 -4.90 4.84 29.04
C ARG A 35 -4.66 5.87 30.14
N GLU A 36 -3.93 5.51 31.18
CA GLU A 36 -3.64 6.42 32.31
C GLU A 36 -2.78 7.60 31.87
N GLY A 37 -1.77 7.34 31.04
CA GLY A 37 -0.92 8.37 30.46
C GLY A 37 -1.73 9.33 29.57
N TYR A 38 -2.62 8.79 28.74
CA TYR A 38 -3.48 9.61 27.86
C TYR A 38 -4.48 10.47 28.65
N GLU A 39 -5.09 9.91 29.69
CA GLU A 39 -5.98 10.69 30.59
C GLU A 39 -5.19 11.76 31.36
N THR A 40 -3.94 11.48 31.74
CA THR A 40 -3.05 12.47 32.37
C THR A 40 -2.76 13.63 31.41
N LEU A 41 -2.45 13.35 30.15
CA LEU A 41 -2.30 14.39 29.13
C LEU A 41 -3.57 15.23 28.98
N TYR A 42 -4.72 14.56 28.85
CA TYR A 42 -6.00 15.24 28.69
C TYR A 42 -6.32 16.15 29.87
N LYS A 43 -6.11 15.68 31.10
CA LYS A 43 -6.32 16.50 32.33
C LYS A 43 -5.45 17.76 32.35
N ARG A 44 -4.15 17.62 31.95
CA ARG A 44 -3.24 18.78 31.85
C ARG A 44 -3.67 19.76 30.76
N ILE A 45 -4.13 19.28 29.61
CA ILE A 45 -4.70 20.13 28.56
C ILE A 45 -5.93 20.90 29.11
N CYS A 46 -6.84 20.19 29.76
CA CYS A 46 -8.05 20.82 30.35
C CYS A 46 -7.73 21.84 31.44
N SER A 47 -6.68 21.65 32.24
CA SER A 47 -6.30 22.62 33.28
C SER A 47 -5.75 23.96 32.73
N LEU A 48 -5.17 23.92 31.53
CA LEU A 48 -4.57 25.08 30.88
C LEU A 48 -5.47 25.73 29.83
N ALA A 49 -6.42 24.98 29.26
CA ALA A 49 -7.26 25.43 28.18
C ALA A 49 -8.61 25.96 28.72
N VAL A 50 -8.91 27.23 28.46
CA VAL A 50 -10.24 27.82 28.73
C VAL A 50 -11.30 27.29 27.76
N ASP A 51 -10.88 26.95 26.54
CA ASP A 51 -11.74 26.50 25.46
C ASP A 51 -11.02 25.38 24.68
N LEU A 52 -11.53 24.16 24.75
CA LEU A 52 -10.94 22.98 24.07
C LEU A 52 -11.00 23.09 22.55
N ALA A 53 -11.92 23.86 21.98
CA ALA A 53 -11.97 24.10 20.54
C ALA A 53 -10.74 24.90 20.03
N LYS A 54 -10.06 25.61 20.92
CA LYS A 54 -8.84 26.38 20.62
C LYS A 54 -7.55 25.61 20.97
N VAL A 55 -7.65 24.30 21.22
CA VAL A 55 -6.50 23.44 21.43
C VAL A 55 -6.11 22.76 20.12
N LYS A 56 -4.82 22.82 19.77
CA LYS A 56 -4.25 22.07 18.64
C LYS A 56 -3.22 21.10 19.18
N VAL A 57 -3.33 19.83 18.80
CA VAL A 57 -2.39 18.77 19.22
C VAL A 57 -1.66 18.22 17.99
N GLY A 58 -0.34 18.40 17.94
CA GLY A 58 0.51 17.86 16.90
C GLY A 58 1.23 16.59 17.36
N LEU A 59 1.20 15.56 16.54
CA LEU A 59 1.97 14.35 16.77
C LEU A 59 2.78 13.98 15.53
N GLU A 60 4.00 13.50 15.76
CA GLU A 60 4.82 12.98 14.69
C GLU A 60 4.27 11.62 14.21
N SER A 61 4.14 11.44 12.90
CA SER A 61 3.69 10.20 12.27
C SER A 61 4.77 9.12 12.34
N THR A 62 5.09 8.63 13.53
CA THR A 62 6.14 7.62 13.76
C THR A 62 5.54 6.22 13.75
N GLY A 63 5.41 5.64 12.56
CA GLY A 63 4.91 4.28 12.39
C GLY A 63 3.49 4.07 12.94
N HIS A 64 3.29 2.98 13.71
CA HIS A 64 1.99 2.61 14.28
C HIS A 64 1.78 3.10 15.73
N TYR A 65 2.82 3.65 16.37
CA TYR A 65 2.76 4.04 17.78
C TYR A 65 1.85 5.24 18.04
N SER A 66 1.63 6.10 17.04
CA SER A 66 0.75 7.26 17.14
C SER A 66 -0.75 6.94 17.04
N SER A 67 -1.12 5.75 16.53
CA SER A 67 -2.51 5.45 16.17
C SER A 67 -3.46 5.46 17.38
N ASN A 68 -3.05 4.83 18.49
CA ASN A 68 -3.89 4.76 19.68
C ASN A 68 -4.07 6.13 20.35
N LEU A 69 -2.99 6.93 20.42
CA LEU A 69 -3.05 8.28 20.96
C LEU A 69 -3.92 9.19 20.07
N LEU A 70 -3.76 9.08 18.74
CA LEU A 70 -4.60 9.84 17.80
C LEU A 70 -6.08 9.50 17.97
N ALA A 71 -6.43 8.21 18.05
CA ALA A 71 -7.80 7.78 18.27
C ALA A 71 -8.36 8.35 19.58
N PHE A 72 -7.59 8.32 20.68
CA PHE A 72 -7.97 8.90 21.96
C PHE A 72 -8.21 10.41 21.87
N LEU A 73 -7.31 11.16 21.20
CA LEU A 73 -7.46 12.61 21.04
C LEU A 73 -8.72 12.98 20.24
N LEU A 74 -9.03 12.20 19.20
CA LEU A 74 -10.24 12.38 18.40
C LEU A 74 -11.51 12.06 19.18
N ASP A 75 -11.49 11.01 20.01
CA ASP A 75 -12.60 10.66 20.93
C ASP A 75 -12.88 11.77 21.93
N LYS A 76 -11.85 12.47 22.38
CA LYS A 76 -11.95 13.66 23.23
C LYS A 76 -12.29 14.96 22.46
N HIS A 77 -12.61 14.87 21.17
CA HIS A 77 -12.94 16.00 20.29
C HIS A 77 -11.84 17.06 20.16
N LEU A 78 -10.57 16.69 20.39
CA LEU A 78 -9.44 17.59 20.22
C LEU A 78 -9.00 17.67 18.74
N THR A 79 -8.59 18.86 18.32
CA THR A 79 -8.09 19.07 16.96
C THR A 79 -6.66 18.54 16.84
N ALA A 80 -6.50 17.37 16.23
CA ALA A 80 -5.21 16.71 16.06
C ALA A 80 -4.57 16.97 14.67
N TYR A 81 -3.25 17.08 14.66
CA TYR A 81 -2.43 17.26 13.45
C TYR A 81 -1.38 16.14 13.38
N VAL A 82 -1.43 15.34 12.34
CA VAL A 82 -0.43 14.28 12.10
C VAL A 82 0.65 14.83 11.18
N ILE A 83 1.86 14.98 11.71
CA ILE A 83 2.96 15.70 11.05
C ILE A 83 3.99 14.69 10.51
N ASN A 84 4.42 14.91 9.27
CA ASN A 84 5.44 14.06 8.66
C ASN A 84 6.80 14.26 9.35
N PRO A 85 7.52 13.18 9.76
CA PRO A 85 8.84 13.24 10.39
C PRO A 85 9.87 14.06 9.60
N LEU A 86 9.82 14.02 8.27
CA LEU A 86 10.69 14.85 7.43
C LEU A 86 10.46 16.35 7.65
N ARG A 87 9.21 16.76 7.90
CA ARG A 87 8.85 18.16 8.14
C ARG A 87 9.36 18.63 9.50
N VAL A 88 9.20 17.81 10.53
CA VAL A 88 9.75 18.06 11.87
C VAL A 88 11.29 18.17 11.80
N ASN A 89 11.93 17.26 11.09
CA ASN A 89 13.40 17.28 10.93
C ASN A 89 13.91 18.52 10.15
N LEU A 90 13.20 18.93 9.10
CA LEU A 90 13.54 20.15 8.35
C LEU A 90 13.35 21.41 9.21
N PHE A 91 12.25 21.49 9.97
CA PHE A 91 11.98 22.58 10.89
C PHE A 91 13.09 22.67 11.97
N ARG A 92 13.42 21.56 12.60
CA ARG A 92 14.53 21.47 13.59
C ARG A 92 15.85 21.98 13.01
N LYS A 93 16.22 21.57 11.79
CA LYS A 93 17.45 22.03 11.12
C LYS A 93 17.44 23.52 10.82
N GLY A 94 16.27 24.10 10.61
CA GLY A 94 16.11 25.55 10.42
C GLY A 94 16.23 26.36 11.72
N GLN A 95 15.91 25.75 12.88
CA GLN A 95 15.93 26.40 14.18
C GLN A 95 17.34 26.44 14.82
N SER A 96 18.20 25.50 14.52
CA SER A 96 19.53 25.44 15.18
C SER A 96 20.55 24.71 14.31
N LEU A 97 21.78 25.26 14.28
CA LEU A 97 22.95 24.61 13.68
C LEU A 97 23.51 23.47 14.56
N ARG A 98 23.07 23.37 15.82
CA ARG A 98 23.50 22.30 16.72
C ARG A 98 22.81 20.98 16.36
N ARG A 99 23.56 19.88 16.34
CA ARG A 99 23.07 18.53 16.04
C ARG A 99 22.47 17.82 17.27
N THR A 100 21.90 18.56 18.21
CA THR A 100 21.31 17.94 19.41
C THR A 100 19.93 17.38 19.08
N LYS A 101 19.74 16.09 19.33
CA LYS A 101 18.47 15.39 19.19
C LYS A 101 18.11 14.76 20.54
N THR A 102 17.00 15.19 21.13
CA THR A 102 16.36 14.55 22.30
C THR A 102 14.85 14.60 22.10
N ASP A 103 14.14 13.62 22.62
CA ASP A 103 12.69 13.51 22.50
C ASP A 103 11.97 14.77 23.06
N LYS A 104 12.53 15.38 24.12
CA LYS A 104 12.06 16.67 24.67
C LYS A 104 12.21 17.85 23.69
N ILE A 105 13.27 17.87 22.89
CA ILE A 105 13.48 18.89 21.86
C ILE A 105 12.52 18.65 20.68
N ASP A 106 12.28 17.41 20.31
CA ASP A 106 11.41 17.07 19.19
C ASP A 106 9.95 17.40 19.53
N SER A 107 9.46 17.16 20.76
CA SER A 107 8.11 17.61 21.19
C SER A 107 7.95 19.14 21.17
N ARG A 108 8.98 19.90 21.59
CA ARG A 108 9.01 21.37 21.48
C ARG A 108 8.94 21.84 20.04
N ASN A 109 9.72 21.23 19.15
CA ASN A 109 9.72 21.57 17.73
C ASN A 109 8.36 21.31 17.08
N ILE A 110 7.66 20.24 17.48
CA ILE A 110 6.29 19.96 17.00
C ILE A 110 5.33 21.05 17.45
N ALA A 111 5.38 21.48 18.72
CA ALA A 111 4.54 22.55 19.23
C ALA A 111 4.80 23.89 18.51
N HIS A 112 6.06 24.25 18.30
CA HIS A 112 6.41 25.47 17.54
C HIS A 112 6.03 25.36 16.05
N LEU A 113 6.13 24.19 15.46
CA LEU A 113 5.69 23.96 14.08
C LEU A 113 4.18 24.18 13.93
N LEU A 114 3.37 23.74 14.91
CA LEU A 114 1.93 24.03 14.96
C LEU A 114 1.62 25.52 15.03
N MET A 115 2.49 26.29 15.69
CA MET A 115 2.33 27.73 15.83
C MET A 115 2.66 28.48 14.55
N THR A 116 3.75 28.09 13.88
CA THR A 116 4.34 28.86 12.78
C THR A 116 3.85 28.43 11.41
N ASP A 117 3.41 27.17 11.24
CA ASP A 117 3.09 26.61 9.94
C ASP A 117 1.58 26.54 9.68
N SER A 118 1.05 27.64 9.11
CA SER A 118 -0.36 27.72 8.70
C SER A 118 -0.80 26.74 7.62
N SER A 119 0.14 26.06 6.96
CA SER A 119 -0.17 25.07 5.91
C SER A 119 -0.52 23.68 6.48
N LEU A 120 -0.38 23.48 7.80
CA LEU A 120 -0.81 22.27 8.46
C LEU A 120 -2.34 22.17 8.46
N LYS A 121 -2.84 21.00 8.07
CA LYS A 121 -4.30 20.74 8.08
C LYS A 121 -4.63 19.76 9.20
N PRO A 122 -5.72 19.97 9.93
CA PRO A 122 -6.15 19.05 10.98
C PRO A 122 -6.49 17.68 10.39
N TYR A 123 -6.28 16.67 11.19
CA TYR A 123 -6.70 15.32 10.87
C TYR A 123 -8.24 15.26 10.93
N SER A 124 -8.88 14.78 9.87
CA SER A 124 -10.34 14.69 9.77
C SER A 124 -10.83 13.26 9.92
N LEU A 125 -11.94 13.07 10.67
CA LEU A 125 -12.62 11.76 10.85
C LEU A 125 -13.17 11.17 9.55
N SER A 126 -13.36 11.97 8.49
CA SER A 126 -13.68 11.43 7.15
C SER A 126 -12.61 10.48 6.62
N SER A 127 -11.52 10.31 7.38
CA SER A 127 -10.43 9.41 7.07
C SER A 127 -10.50 8.04 7.75
N TYR A 128 -11.49 7.74 8.63
CA TYR A 128 -11.57 6.40 9.22
C TYR A 128 -11.71 5.32 8.15
N HIS A 129 -12.66 5.48 7.23
CA HIS A 129 -12.81 4.57 6.09
C HIS A 129 -11.56 4.54 5.20
N MET A 130 -10.89 5.69 5.04
CA MET A 130 -9.66 5.76 4.25
C MET A 130 -8.48 5.10 4.95
N GLU A 131 -8.37 5.16 6.27
CA GLU A 131 -7.33 4.45 7.01
C GLU A 131 -7.57 2.95 7.08
N GLU A 132 -8.83 2.53 7.26
CA GLU A 132 -9.20 1.12 7.17
C GLU A 132 -8.92 0.58 5.77
N LEU A 133 -9.34 1.29 4.73
CA LEU A 133 -9.05 0.97 3.33
C LEU A 133 -7.54 0.89 3.08
N LYS A 134 -6.76 1.79 3.65
CA LYS A 134 -5.30 1.79 3.56
C LYS A 134 -4.66 0.59 4.26
N SER A 135 -5.18 0.22 5.42
CA SER A 135 -4.73 -0.97 6.15
C SER A 135 -5.04 -2.24 5.36
N LEU A 136 -6.27 -2.38 4.85
CA LEU A 136 -6.69 -3.52 4.04
C LEU A 136 -5.91 -3.63 2.72
N THR A 137 -5.75 -2.53 1.99
CA THR A 137 -5.03 -2.54 0.70
C THR A 137 -3.54 -2.87 0.88
N ARG A 138 -2.90 -2.39 1.95
CA ARG A 138 -1.51 -2.72 2.28
C ARG A 138 -1.37 -4.15 2.75
N TYR A 139 -2.30 -4.66 3.56
CA TYR A 139 -2.33 -6.05 3.99
C TYR A 139 -2.53 -6.98 2.81
N ARG A 140 -3.49 -6.67 1.91
CA ARG A 140 -3.65 -7.40 0.65
C ARG A 140 -2.36 -7.43 -0.17
N ALA A 141 -1.68 -6.29 -0.32
CA ALA A 141 -0.41 -6.22 -1.05
C ALA A 141 0.70 -7.07 -0.41
N PHE A 142 0.70 -7.19 0.91
CA PHE A 142 1.59 -8.09 1.65
C PHE A 142 1.28 -9.55 1.34
N ILE A 143 0.02 -9.99 1.51
CA ILE A 143 -0.39 -11.38 1.26
C ILE A 143 -0.17 -11.79 -0.20
N VAL A 144 -0.50 -10.94 -1.18
CA VAL A 144 -0.25 -11.20 -2.60
C VAL A 144 1.25 -11.43 -2.88
N ARG A 145 2.12 -10.71 -2.22
CA ARG A 145 3.57 -10.89 -2.34
C ARG A 145 4.02 -12.22 -1.72
N GLU A 146 3.53 -12.57 -0.53
CA GLU A 146 3.85 -13.84 0.11
C GLU A 146 3.32 -15.02 -0.72
N ARG A 147 2.10 -14.93 -1.23
CA ARG A 147 1.53 -15.88 -2.19
C ARG A 147 2.42 -16.07 -3.43
N THR A 148 3.01 -15.00 -3.95
CA THR A 148 3.93 -15.09 -5.09
C THR A 148 5.20 -15.88 -4.75
N LYS A 149 5.73 -15.73 -3.53
CA LYS A 149 6.86 -16.54 -3.05
C LYS A 149 6.51 -18.02 -2.98
N LEU A 150 5.29 -18.36 -2.48
CA LEU A 150 4.82 -19.74 -2.48
C LEU A 150 4.72 -20.32 -3.89
N LYS A 151 4.19 -19.56 -4.86
CA LYS A 151 4.17 -19.99 -6.26
C LYS A 151 5.57 -20.29 -6.81
N THR A 152 6.54 -19.45 -6.51
CA THR A 152 7.94 -19.68 -6.90
C THR A 152 8.50 -20.95 -6.22
N SER A 153 8.16 -21.19 -4.95
CA SER A 153 8.55 -22.42 -4.24
C SER A 153 7.90 -23.66 -4.85
N ILE A 154 6.61 -23.60 -5.20
CA ILE A 154 5.91 -24.70 -5.87
C ILE A 154 6.59 -25.01 -7.22
N ALA A 155 6.90 -24.02 -8.04
CA ALA A 155 7.58 -24.23 -9.32
C ALA A 155 8.92 -24.95 -9.11
N ARG A 156 9.73 -24.51 -8.15
CA ARG A 156 10.99 -25.19 -7.79
C ARG A 156 10.76 -26.64 -7.36
N LEU A 157 9.74 -26.91 -6.54
CA LEU A 157 9.43 -28.26 -6.09
C LEU A 157 8.92 -29.16 -7.21
N VAL A 158 8.12 -28.61 -8.13
CA VAL A 158 7.67 -29.32 -9.33
C VAL A 158 8.86 -29.67 -10.23
N THR A 159 9.79 -28.76 -10.42
CA THR A 159 11.02 -29.05 -11.18
C THR A 159 11.84 -30.21 -10.57
N ILE A 160 11.79 -30.39 -9.26
CA ILE A 160 12.47 -31.53 -8.58
C ILE A 160 11.66 -32.81 -8.68
N LEU A 161 10.33 -32.78 -8.46
CA LEU A 161 9.49 -33.95 -8.29
C LEU A 161 8.83 -34.44 -9.58
N PHE A 162 8.59 -33.55 -10.54
CA PHE A 162 8.00 -33.83 -11.86
C PHE A 162 8.31 -32.73 -12.87
N PRO A 163 9.57 -32.62 -13.36
CA PRO A 163 10.00 -31.50 -14.21
C PRO A 163 9.24 -31.43 -15.55
N GLU A 164 8.79 -32.54 -16.10
CA GLU A 164 8.10 -32.60 -17.38
C GLU A 164 6.67 -32.02 -17.30
N LEU A 165 6.11 -31.83 -16.09
CA LEU A 165 4.75 -31.33 -15.91
C LEU A 165 4.54 -29.94 -16.54
N GLU A 166 5.55 -29.08 -16.48
CA GLU A 166 5.48 -27.72 -17.06
C GLU A 166 5.25 -27.70 -18.56
N GLN A 167 5.72 -28.76 -19.26
CA GLN A 167 5.55 -28.89 -20.70
C GLN A 167 4.18 -29.47 -21.09
N LEU A 168 3.49 -30.12 -20.16
CA LEU A 168 2.22 -30.80 -20.41
C LEU A 168 1.01 -29.85 -20.23
N VAL A 169 1.18 -28.76 -19.52
CA VAL A 169 0.10 -27.84 -19.15
C VAL A 169 0.47 -26.40 -19.44
N SER A 170 -0.52 -25.56 -19.70
CA SER A 170 -0.31 -24.14 -19.97
C SER A 170 0.25 -23.36 -18.77
N SER A 171 0.01 -23.86 -17.56
CA SER A 171 0.54 -23.34 -16.32
C SER A 171 0.40 -24.39 -15.21
N ILE A 172 1.43 -24.53 -14.38
CA ILE A 172 1.34 -25.33 -13.14
C ILE A 172 0.54 -24.63 -12.04
N HIS A 173 0.31 -23.30 -12.19
CA HIS A 173 -0.36 -22.47 -11.20
C HIS A 173 -1.88 -22.36 -11.43
N ILE A 174 -2.51 -23.48 -11.78
CA ILE A 174 -3.96 -23.58 -11.94
C ILE A 174 -4.55 -24.56 -10.93
N HIS A 175 -5.81 -24.35 -10.56
CA HIS A 175 -6.51 -25.09 -9.52
C HIS A 175 -6.45 -26.62 -9.72
N SER A 176 -6.65 -27.09 -10.96
CA SER A 176 -6.65 -28.53 -11.28
C SER A 176 -5.29 -29.21 -11.08
N ILE A 177 -4.20 -28.49 -11.38
CA ILE A 177 -2.85 -28.97 -11.15
C ILE A 177 -2.50 -29.00 -9.67
N TYR A 178 -2.89 -27.96 -8.93
CA TYR A 178 -2.73 -27.99 -7.48
C TYR A 178 -3.51 -29.12 -6.82
N ALA A 179 -4.76 -29.35 -7.22
CA ALA A 179 -5.56 -30.46 -6.71
C ALA A 179 -4.90 -31.83 -7.00
N MET A 180 -4.30 -31.99 -8.19
CA MET A 180 -3.54 -33.20 -8.54
C MET A 180 -2.28 -33.34 -7.70
N LEU A 181 -1.52 -32.27 -7.52
CA LEU A 181 -0.26 -32.30 -6.77
C LEU A 181 -0.47 -32.45 -5.25
N GLU A 182 -1.63 -32.07 -4.72
CA GLU A 182 -1.99 -32.34 -3.31
C GLU A 182 -2.32 -33.82 -3.07
N GLU A 183 -2.96 -34.47 -4.03
CA GLU A 183 -3.33 -35.89 -3.91
C GLU A 183 -2.18 -36.82 -4.33
N PHE A 184 -1.44 -36.42 -5.39
CA PHE A 184 -0.33 -37.20 -5.95
C PHE A 184 0.95 -36.36 -5.89
N LEU A 185 1.73 -36.53 -4.85
CA LEU A 185 2.83 -35.67 -4.42
C LEU A 185 4.13 -35.76 -5.28
N GLY A 186 4.01 -36.05 -6.56
CA GLY A 186 5.13 -36.13 -7.51
C GLY A 186 4.92 -37.19 -8.59
N SER A 187 5.87 -37.30 -9.53
CA SER A 187 5.76 -38.20 -10.69
C SER A 187 5.55 -39.66 -10.31
N ALA A 188 6.26 -40.17 -9.32
CA ALA A 188 6.14 -41.58 -8.89
C ALA A 188 4.71 -41.92 -8.40
N TYR A 189 4.07 -41.03 -7.63
CA TYR A 189 2.71 -41.21 -7.17
C TYR A 189 1.68 -41.11 -8.30
N ILE A 190 1.89 -40.18 -9.23
CA ILE A 190 1.04 -40.02 -10.43
C ILE A 190 1.16 -41.25 -11.34
N ALA A 191 2.36 -41.77 -11.53
CA ALA A 191 2.62 -42.97 -12.35
C ALA A 191 1.90 -44.21 -11.79
N ALA A 192 1.85 -44.36 -10.47
CA ALA A 192 1.16 -45.43 -9.74
C ALA A 192 -0.35 -45.20 -9.63
N ALA A 193 -0.84 -44.00 -9.90
CA ALA A 193 -2.25 -43.66 -9.72
C ALA A 193 -3.19 -44.47 -10.62
N HIS A 194 -4.34 -44.88 -10.09
CA HIS A 194 -5.39 -45.47 -10.92
C HIS A 194 -5.94 -44.42 -11.89
N LEU A 195 -5.97 -44.73 -13.17
CA LEU A 195 -6.34 -43.80 -14.24
C LEU A 195 -7.73 -43.18 -14.02
N THR A 196 -8.69 -43.99 -13.60
CA THR A 196 -10.06 -43.50 -13.30
C THR A 196 -10.06 -42.44 -12.22
N ARG A 197 -9.29 -42.65 -11.13
CA ARG A 197 -9.17 -41.69 -10.02
C ARG A 197 -8.52 -40.38 -10.45
N LEU A 198 -7.39 -40.49 -11.19
CA LEU A 198 -6.69 -39.32 -11.74
C LEU A 198 -7.60 -38.54 -12.71
N THR A 199 -8.32 -39.26 -13.59
CA THR A 199 -9.27 -38.64 -14.54
C THR A 199 -10.41 -37.94 -13.81
N ALA A 200 -11.03 -38.56 -12.82
CA ALA A 200 -12.13 -37.97 -12.07
C ALA A 200 -11.70 -36.70 -11.31
N LEU A 201 -10.52 -36.73 -10.68
CA LEU A 201 -9.94 -35.59 -10.01
C LEU A 201 -9.71 -34.41 -10.97
N LEU A 202 -9.03 -34.67 -12.07
CA LEU A 202 -8.70 -33.64 -13.05
C LEU A 202 -9.96 -33.07 -13.70
N LEU A 203 -10.91 -33.93 -14.07
CA LEU A 203 -12.19 -33.51 -14.65
C LEU A 203 -12.97 -32.59 -13.72
N LYS A 204 -13.12 -32.99 -12.46
CA LYS A 204 -13.78 -32.19 -11.43
C LYS A 204 -13.06 -30.86 -11.18
N ALA A 205 -11.76 -30.89 -10.93
CA ALA A 205 -10.96 -29.72 -10.58
C ALA A 205 -10.79 -28.71 -11.75
N SER A 206 -10.85 -29.20 -13.00
CA SER A 206 -10.77 -28.34 -14.19
C SER A 206 -12.12 -27.89 -14.76
N ARG A 207 -13.23 -28.26 -14.11
CA ARG A 207 -14.60 -28.03 -14.62
C ARG A 207 -14.79 -28.60 -16.03
N GLY A 208 -14.34 -29.84 -16.23
CA GLY A 208 -14.50 -30.56 -17.49
C GLY A 208 -13.40 -30.34 -18.55
N ARG A 209 -12.44 -29.43 -18.32
CA ARG A 209 -11.39 -29.12 -19.33
C ARG A 209 -10.33 -30.22 -19.47
N PHE A 210 -9.98 -30.90 -18.38
CA PHE A 210 -8.97 -31.97 -18.34
C PHE A 210 -9.66 -33.32 -18.19
N GLY A 211 -9.86 -33.96 -19.34
CA GLY A 211 -10.51 -35.27 -19.40
C GLY A 211 -9.49 -36.43 -19.36
N ARG A 212 -9.98 -37.62 -19.77
CA ARG A 212 -9.23 -38.88 -19.76
C ARG A 212 -7.93 -38.84 -20.58
N GLU A 213 -7.94 -38.18 -21.71
CA GLU A 213 -6.78 -38.02 -22.58
C GLU A 213 -5.63 -37.27 -21.89
N THR A 214 -5.95 -36.15 -21.22
CA THR A 214 -4.99 -35.37 -20.42
C THR A 214 -4.46 -36.20 -19.27
N ALA A 215 -5.32 -36.96 -18.58
CA ALA A 215 -4.90 -37.84 -17.49
C ALA A 215 -3.95 -38.96 -17.97
N ILE A 216 -4.22 -39.57 -19.10
CA ILE A 216 -3.33 -40.57 -19.73
C ILE A 216 -1.98 -39.94 -20.03
N ARG A 217 -1.96 -38.79 -20.71
CA ARG A 217 -0.73 -38.09 -21.09
C ARG A 217 0.12 -37.73 -19.88
N ILE A 218 -0.49 -37.18 -18.83
CA ILE A 218 0.22 -36.84 -17.60
C ILE A 218 0.77 -38.10 -16.92
N ARG A 219 -0.03 -39.14 -16.76
CA ARG A 219 0.41 -40.39 -16.12
C ARG A 219 1.53 -41.11 -16.91
N ASP A 220 1.43 -41.18 -18.22
CA ASP A 220 2.43 -41.87 -19.05
C ASP A 220 3.73 -41.07 -19.11
N THR A 221 3.69 -39.73 -19.04
CA THR A 221 4.90 -38.93 -18.85
C THR A 221 5.47 -39.13 -17.47
N ALA A 222 4.65 -39.21 -16.43
CA ALA A 222 5.08 -39.46 -15.04
C ALA A 222 5.83 -40.80 -14.90
N LYS A 223 5.43 -41.87 -15.65
CA LYS A 223 6.14 -43.16 -15.66
C LYS A 223 7.56 -43.06 -16.23
N ARG A 224 7.84 -42.08 -17.06
CA ARG A 224 9.15 -41.86 -17.71
C ARG A 224 9.85 -40.63 -17.15
N SER A 225 9.32 -40.06 -16.09
CA SER A 225 9.86 -38.84 -15.49
C SER A 225 11.23 -39.09 -14.85
N ILE A 226 12.09 -38.10 -14.98
CA ILE A 226 13.38 -38.03 -14.25
C ILE A 226 13.23 -37.41 -12.87
N GLY A 227 12.00 -37.09 -12.46
CA GLY A 227 11.70 -36.46 -11.17
C GLY A 227 12.18 -37.31 -10.00
N ALA A 228 12.75 -36.63 -9.00
CA ALA A 228 13.27 -37.31 -7.80
C ALA A 228 12.14 -37.84 -6.93
N VAL A 229 12.30 -39.02 -6.37
CA VAL A 229 11.43 -39.54 -5.31
C VAL A 229 11.97 -39.06 -3.97
N SER A 230 11.33 -38.05 -3.39
CA SER A 230 11.75 -37.46 -2.12
C SER A 230 10.53 -37.19 -1.22
N PRO A 231 10.30 -38.04 -0.20
CA PRO A 231 9.18 -37.83 0.74
C PRO A 231 9.19 -36.45 1.42
N ALA A 232 10.38 -35.94 1.76
CA ALA A 232 10.51 -34.62 2.37
C ALA A 232 10.08 -33.50 1.42
N LYS A 233 10.45 -33.58 0.11
CA LYS A 233 10.05 -32.60 -0.88
C LYS A 233 8.56 -32.72 -1.24
N SER A 234 8.03 -33.91 -1.24
CA SER A 234 6.59 -34.17 -1.40
C SER A 234 5.78 -33.53 -0.27
N MET A 235 6.21 -33.69 0.97
CA MET A 235 5.58 -33.04 2.12
C MET A 235 5.71 -31.50 2.05
N GLU A 236 6.89 -30.98 1.68
CA GLU A 236 7.11 -29.53 1.46
C GLU A 236 6.14 -28.98 0.39
N LEU A 237 5.94 -29.70 -0.70
CA LEU A 237 5.02 -29.32 -1.77
C LEU A 237 3.57 -29.27 -1.27
N GLN A 238 3.13 -30.31 -0.57
CA GLN A 238 1.78 -30.39 0.01
C GLN A 238 1.49 -29.22 0.94
N HIS A 239 2.39 -28.94 1.90
CA HIS A 239 2.24 -27.83 2.81
C HIS A 239 2.26 -26.48 2.09
N THR A 240 3.14 -26.31 1.08
CA THR A 240 3.22 -25.06 0.33
C THR A 240 1.92 -24.79 -0.44
N ILE A 241 1.30 -25.81 -1.03
CA ILE A 241 0.01 -25.66 -1.73
C ILE A 241 -1.11 -25.36 -0.71
N ALA A 242 -1.12 -26.02 0.46
CA ALA A 242 -2.10 -25.74 1.51
C ALA A 242 -2.00 -24.26 1.98
N HIS A 243 -0.80 -23.76 2.25
CA HIS A 243 -0.60 -22.34 2.59
C HIS A 243 -1.05 -21.39 1.47
N LEU A 244 -0.80 -21.76 0.21
CA LEU A 244 -1.25 -20.94 -0.92
C LEU A 244 -2.77 -20.83 -0.97
N ARG A 245 -3.51 -21.90 -0.66
CA ARG A 245 -4.98 -21.88 -0.56
C ARG A 245 -5.47 -20.98 0.55
N VAL A 246 -4.82 -21.00 1.71
CA VAL A 246 -5.15 -20.08 2.81
C VAL A 246 -4.98 -18.63 2.35
N TYR A 247 -3.88 -18.31 1.68
CA TYR A 247 -3.67 -16.96 1.16
C TYR A 247 -4.67 -16.56 0.07
N ASP A 248 -5.10 -17.49 -0.79
CA ASP A 248 -6.14 -17.22 -1.77
C ASP A 248 -7.49 -16.88 -1.09
N GLN A 249 -7.83 -17.59 -0.02
CA GLN A 249 -9.02 -17.31 0.80
C GLN A 249 -8.90 -15.94 1.49
N GLU A 250 -7.81 -15.68 2.20
CA GLU A 250 -7.57 -14.39 2.88
C GLU A 250 -7.66 -13.20 1.91
N ILE A 251 -7.07 -13.34 0.71
CA ILE A 251 -7.18 -12.32 -0.34
C ILE A 251 -8.64 -12.07 -0.71
N GLY A 252 -9.43 -13.13 -0.89
CA GLY A 252 -10.86 -12.99 -1.21
C GLY A 252 -11.64 -12.26 -0.10
N GLU A 253 -11.37 -12.59 1.16
CA GLU A 253 -12.00 -11.94 2.31
C GLU A 253 -11.63 -10.44 2.40
N ILE A 254 -10.34 -10.12 2.19
CA ILE A 254 -9.87 -8.73 2.17
C ILE A 254 -10.50 -7.97 1.01
N GLU A 255 -10.53 -8.55 -0.19
CA GLU A 255 -11.13 -7.93 -1.38
C GLU A 255 -12.61 -7.62 -1.18
N SER A 256 -13.37 -8.53 -0.56
CA SER A 256 -14.79 -8.30 -0.23
C SER A 256 -15.00 -7.15 0.76
N LYS A 257 -14.09 -7.00 1.75
CA LYS A 257 -14.13 -5.84 2.67
C LYS A 257 -13.78 -4.53 1.96
N ILE A 258 -12.78 -4.56 1.08
CA ILE A 258 -12.40 -3.40 0.27
C ILE A 258 -13.58 -2.95 -0.61
N GLU A 259 -14.29 -3.88 -1.27
CA GLU A 259 -15.45 -3.58 -2.11
C GLU A 259 -16.54 -2.85 -1.32
N LYS A 260 -16.90 -3.34 -0.14
CA LYS A 260 -17.90 -2.69 0.72
C LYS A 260 -17.53 -1.24 1.05
N ILE A 261 -16.28 -1.00 1.47
CA ILE A 261 -15.82 0.36 1.77
C ILE A 261 -15.82 1.24 0.52
N MET A 262 -15.45 0.69 -0.63
CA MET A 262 -15.45 1.44 -1.89
C MET A 262 -16.84 1.80 -2.36
N ASP A 263 -17.84 0.96 -2.13
CA ASP A 263 -19.25 1.26 -2.40
C ASP A 263 -19.75 2.41 -1.52
N ASP A 264 -19.40 2.41 -0.22
CA ASP A 264 -19.75 3.49 0.71
C ASP A 264 -19.06 4.81 0.33
N VAL A 265 -17.79 4.76 -0.11
CA VAL A 265 -17.02 5.92 -0.56
C VAL A 265 -17.56 6.51 -1.85
N ASN A 266 -18.14 5.69 -2.73
CA ASN A 266 -18.76 6.07 -4.02
C ASN A 266 -17.88 7.02 -4.86
N SER A 267 -16.57 6.73 -4.96
CA SER A 267 -15.63 7.55 -5.73
C SER A 267 -15.79 7.36 -7.23
N PRO A 268 -15.67 8.42 -8.03
CA PRO A 268 -15.72 8.32 -9.49
C PRO A 268 -14.49 7.61 -10.11
N ILE A 269 -13.46 7.29 -9.34
CA ILE A 269 -12.17 6.78 -9.84
C ILE A 269 -12.31 5.51 -10.69
N THR A 270 -13.22 4.61 -10.32
CA THR A 270 -13.46 3.35 -11.02
C THR A 270 -14.18 3.53 -12.37
N SER A 271 -14.68 4.73 -12.66
CA SER A 271 -15.27 5.03 -13.97
C SER A 271 -14.21 5.21 -15.07
N VAL A 272 -12.93 5.34 -14.71
CA VAL A 272 -11.85 5.43 -15.70
C VAL A 272 -11.56 4.06 -16.27
N PRO A 273 -11.65 3.86 -17.61
CA PRO A 273 -11.35 2.58 -18.24
C PRO A 273 -9.93 2.11 -17.90
N GLY A 274 -9.82 0.89 -17.35
CA GLY A 274 -8.53 0.34 -16.91
C GLY A 274 -8.20 0.53 -15.43
N ILE A 275 -9.04 1.25 -14.67
CA ILE A 275 -8.92 1.31 -13.21
C ILE A 275 -9.96 0.37 -12.58
N GLY A 276 -9.49 -0.80 -12.17
CA GLY A 276 -10.32 -1.76 -11.42
C GLY A 276 -10.45 -1.37 -9.94
N MET A 277 -11.47 -1.94 -9.26
CA MET A 277 -11.82 -1.68 -7.86
C MET A 277 -10.61 -1.70 -6.93
N GLN A 278 -9.81 -2.77 -6.99
CA GLN A 278 -8.67 -2.96 -6.09
C GLN A 278 -7.58 -1.88 -6.22
N MET A 279 -7.24 -1.50 -7.45
CA MET A 279 -6.23 -0.47 -7.67
C MET A 279 -6.78 0.93 -7.42
N GLY A 280 -8.05 1.18 -7.73
CA GLY A 280 -8.76 2.39 -7.33
C GLY A 280 -8.74 2.58 -5.82
N ALA A 281 -9.04 1.52 -5.08
CA ALA A 281 -8.97 1.51 -3.62
C ALA A 281 -7.56 1.87 -3.08
N VAL A 282 -6.50 1.30 -3.67
CA VAL A 282 -5.12 1.66 -3.28
C VAL A 282 -4.83 3.13 -3.52
N ILE A 283 -5.25 3.69 -4.65
CA ILE A 283 -5.03 5.10 -4.98
C ILE A 283 -5.76 6.00 -3.99
N LEU A 284 -7.05 5.74 -3.74
CA LEU A 284 -7.86 6.51 -2.79
C LEU A 284 -7.30 6.42 -1.36
N ALA A 285 -7.00 5.21 -0.90
CA ALA A 285 -6.46 4.97 0.43
C ALA A 285 -5.12 5.65 0.69
N GLU A 286 -4.22 5.62 -0.29
CA GLU A 286 -2.90 6.24 -0.14
C GLU A 286 -2.94 7.77 -0.27
N ILE A 287 -3.84 8.30 -1.09
CA ILE A 287 -4.06 9.74 -1.21
C ILE A 287 -4.87 10.26 -0.02
N GLY A 288 -5.85 9.50 0.47
CA GLY A 288 -6.85 9.97 1.44
C GLY A 288 -7.76 11.01 0.79
N SER A 289 -7.66 12.27 1.19
CA SER A 289 -8.42 13.35 0.57
C SER A 289 -7.61 14.06 -0.51
N PHE A 290 -8.14 14.14 -1.73
CA PHE A 290 -7.53 14.93 -2.82
C PHE A 290 -7.50 16.43 -2.50
N ARG A 291 -8.45 16.92 -1.71
CA ARG A 291 -8.53 18.32 -1.26
C ARG A 291 -7.38 18.76 -0.35
N ARG A 292 -6.63 17.81 0.21
CA ARG A 292 -5.43 18.14 1.02
C ARG A 292 -4.23 18.57 0.17
N PHE A 293 -4.28 18.35 -1.13
CA PHE A 293 -3.24 18.75 -2.06
C PHE A 293 -3.70 19.97 -2.86
N ASP A 294 -2.85 20.99 -2.95
CA ASP A 294 -3.17 22.22 -3.70
C ASP A 294 -3.06 22.03 -5.21
N SER A 295 -2.41 20.94 -5.66
CA SER A 295 -2.26 20.63 -7.08
C SER A 295 -2.00 19.14 -7.32
N PRO A 296 -2.31 18.63 -8.53
CA PRO A 296 -2.00 17.26 -8.90
C PRO A 296 -0.48 16.97 -8.93
N ASP A 297 0.36 17.96 -9.14
CA ASP A 297 1.82 17.78 -9.11
C ASP A 297 2.32 17.47 -7.69
N LYS A 298 1.65 17.96 -6.63
CA LYS A 298 1.93 17.57 -5.24
C LYS A 298 1.57 16.12 -4.95
N ILE A 299 0.53 15.56 -5.59
CA ILE A 299 0.22 14.12 -5.50
C ILE A 299 1.33 13.29 -6.15
N LEU A 300 1.85 13.73 -7.30
CA LEU A 300 3.00 13.07 -7.94
C LEU A 300 4.25 13.08 -7.05
N ALA A 301 4.53 14.22 -6.41
CA ALA A 301 5.61 14.32 -5.44
C ALA A 301 5.38 13.39 -4.24
N TYR A 302 4.16 13.33 -3.71
CA TYR A 302 3.77 12.43 -2.63
C TYR A 302 3.90 10.93 -3.01
N ALA A 303 3.66 10.59 -4.28
CA ALA A 303 3.93 9.26 -4.83
C ALA A 303 5.42 9.01 -5.09
N GLY A 304 6.29 10.03 -4.98
CA GLY A 304 7.71 9.96 -5.32
C GLY A 304 7.94 9.79 -6.82
N MET A 305 7.06 10.38 -7.64
CA MET A 305 7.09 10.32 -9.11
C MET A 305 7.53 11.64 -9.75
N SER A 306 8.01 12.58 -8.96
CA SER A 306 8.64 13.81 -9.45
C SER A 306 10.09 13.55 -9.84
N PRO A 307 10.55 14.11 -10.97
CA PRO A 307 11.96 14.05 -11.31
C PRO A 307 12.77 14.95 -10.36
N SER A 308 13.96 14.51 -9.97
CA SER A 308 14.91 15.37 -9.29
C SER A 308 15.43 16.43 -10.28
N MET A 309 15.40 17.68 -9.89
CA MET A 309 16.04 18.78 -10.65
C MET A 309 17.25 19.25 -9.86
N TYR A 310 18.39 19.27 -10.52
CA TYR A 310 19.59 19.93 -10.01
C TYR A 310 19.96 21.06 -10.97
N GLN A 311 19.83 22.29 -10.48
CA GLN A 311 20.18 23.48 -11.22
C GLN A 311 20.94 24.42 -10.28
N SER A 312 22.17 24.74 -10.62
CA SER A 312 23.01 25.68 -9.87
C SER A 312 23.69 26.63 -10.85
N GLY A 313 23.21 27.87 -10.90
CA GLY A 313 23.70 28.87 -11.83
C GLY A 313 23.48 28.43 -13.30
N LYS A 314 24.57 28.38 -14.08
CA LYS A 314 24.53 27.94 -15.49
C LYS A 314 24.62 26.41 -15.66
N LEU A 315 24.81 25.65 -14.57
CA LEU A 315 24.91 24.20 -14.59
C LEU A 315 23.52 23.58 -14.45
N THR A 316 23.04 22.96 -15.53
CA THR A 316 21.84 22.12 -15.53
C THR A 316 22.28 20.66 -15.51
N GLY A 317 21.88 19.92 -14.47
CA GLY A 317 22.17 18.49 -14.40
C GLY A 317 21.59 17.74 -15.61
N SER A 318 22.44 17.04 -16.34
CA SER A 318 22.06 16.28 -17.54
C SER A 318 21.20 15.04 -17.25
N TYR A 319 21.11 14.61 -15.99
CA TYR A 319 20.38 13.41 -15.57
C TYR A 319 19.36 13.71 -14.49
N SER A 320 18.09 13.59 -14.85
CA SER A 320 16.96 13.65 -13.93
C SER A 320 16.52 12.22 -13.56
N ARG A 321 16.55 11.88 -12.28
CA ARG A 321 16.06 10.60 -11.77
C ARG A 321 14.77 10.82 -11.00
N MET A 322 13.86 9.83 -11.05
CA MET A 322 12.67 9.84 -10.20
C MET A 322 13.09 9.72 -8.73
N GLU A 323 12.62 10.64 -7.87
CA GLU A 323 13.07 10.72 -6.46
C GLU A 323 12.73 9.49 -5.64
N LYS A 324 11.62 8.81 -5.96
CA LYS A 324 11.10 7.62 -5.26
C LYS A 324 10.85 7.82 -3.75
N ARG A 325 10.93 9.05 -3.25
CA ARG A 325 10.53 9.42 -1.89
C ARG A 325 9.01 9.49 -1.83
N GLY A 326 8.39 8.90 -0.81
CA GLY A 326 6.93 8.88 -0.66
C GLY A 326 6.30 7.49 -0.79
N SER A 327 4.99 7.41 -0.99
CA SER A 327 4.27 6.14 -0.97
C SER A 327 4.63 5.22 -2.14
N ARG A 328 5.29 4.11 -1.82
CA ARG A 328 5.58 3.05 -2.80
C ARG A 328 4.30 2.37 -3.33
N TYR A 329 3.27 2.30 -2.50
CA TYR A 329 1.99 1.68 -2.87
C TYR A 329 1.23 2.55 -3.88
N LEU A 330 1.17 3.86 -3.63
CA LEU A 330 0.57 4.80 -4.57
C LEU A 330 1.33 4.81 -5.90
N ARG A 331 2.66 4.88 -5.86
CA ARG A 331 3.50 4.82 -7.07
C ARG A 331 3.25 3.54 -7.87
N TYR A 332 3.22 2.39 -7.20
CA TYR A 332 2.92 1.11 -7.83
C TYR A 332 1.54 1.10 -8.49
N ALA A 333 0.51 1.54 -7.77
CA ALA A 333 -0.85 1.57 -8.27
C ALA A 333 -0.99 2.50 -9.48
N LEU A 334 -0.54 3.74 -9.37
CA LEU A 334 -0.58 4.72 -10.46
C LEU A 334 0.14 4.22 -11.73
N PHE A 335 1.31 3.62 -11.56
CA PHE A 335 2.09 3.12 -12.67
C PHE A 335 1.37 1.96 -13.39
N ASN A 336 0.83 1.00 -12.63
CA ASN A 336 0.16 -0.16 -13.20
C ASN A 336 -1.18 0.21 -13.83
N VAL A 337 -2.04 0.98 -13.16
CA VAL A 337 -3.33 1.37 -13.76
C VAL A 337 -3.14 2.19 -15.03
N THR A 338 -2.12 3.05 -15.09
CA THR A 338 -1.85 3.85 -16.30
C THR A 338 -1.57 2.97 -17.50
N ARG A 339 -0.93 1.82 -17.35
CA ARG A 339 -0.71 0.86 -18.45
C ARG A 339 -2.03 0.34 -19.00
N TYR A 340 -2.97 -0.01 -18.13
CA TYR A 340 -4.32 -0.45 -18.52
C TYR A 340 -5.14 0.71 -19.11
N VAL A 341 -5.09 1.89 -18.49
CA VAL A 341 -5.75 3.09 -19.05
C VAL A 341 -5.23 3.39 -20.45
N CYS A 342 -3.92 3.31 -20.69
CA CYS A 342 -3.34 3.47 -22.03
C CYS A 342 -3.73 2.35 -23.01
N HIS A 343 -4.25 1.22 -22.52
CA HIS A 343 -4.74 0.15 -23.37
C HIS A 343 -6.25 0.32 -23.71
N TYR A 344 -7.05 0.77 -22.75
CA TYR A 344 -8.49 0.82 -22.88
C TYR A 344 -9.06 2.19 -23.29
N ASP A 345 -8.30 3.27 -23.08
CA ASP A 345 -8.75 4.63 -23.42
C ASP A 345 -8.02 5.15 -24.66
N PRO A 346 -8.75 5.49 -25.76
CA PRO A 346 -8.15 5.96 -27.01
C PRO A 346 -7.30 7.21 -26.86
N GLY A 347 -7.73 8.17 -26.01
CA GLY A 347 -7.01 9.42 -25.76
C GLY A 347 -5.66 9.19 -25.05
N PHE A 348 -5.59 8.22 -24.13
CA PHE A 348 -4.34 7.82 -23.49
C PHE A 348 -3.48 6.96 -24.40
N THR A 349 -4.07 6.08 -25.23
CA THR A 349 -3.35 5.31 -26.26
C THR A 349 -2.64 6.25 -27.25
N ALA A 350 -3.34 7.24 -27.77
CA ALA A 350 -2.77 8.25 -28.67
C ALA A 350 -1.65 9.05 -28.00
N TYR A 351 -1.86 9.45 -26.73
CA TYR A 351 -0.84 10.19 -25.98
C TYR A 351 0.42 9.36 -25.74
N LEU A 352 0.28 8.09 -25.35
CA LEU A 352 1.42 7.18 -25.19
C LEU A 352 2.18 6.98 -26.50
N SER A 353 1.46 6.74 -27.61
CA SER A 353 2.03 6.61 -28.95
C SER A 353 2.80 7.84 -29.37
N LYS A 354 2.25 9.05 -29.14
CA LYS A 354 2.95 10.31 -29.36
C LYS A 354 4.28 10.36 -28.60
N LYS A 355 4.28 10.03 -27.30
CA LYS A 355 5.49 10.05 -26.47
C LYS A 355 6.53 9.02 -26.91
N ARG A 356 6.10 7.88 -27.43
CA ARG A 356 6.99 6.88 -28.03
C ARG A 356 7.61 7.37 -29.35
N LYS A 357 6.83 8.02 -30.21
CA LYS A 357 7.32 8.62 -31.46
C LYS A 357 8.32 9.77 -31.20
N GLU A 358 8.21 10.47 -30.06
CA GLU A 358 9.21 11.45 -29.59
C GLU A 358 10.54 10.80 -29.13
N GLY A 359 10.75 9.49 -29.37
CA GLY A 359 11.97 8.75 -29.00
C GLY A 359 12.08 8.36 -27.53
N LYS A 360 11.04 8.59 -26.71
CA LYS A 360 11.09 8.27 -25.27
C LYS A 360 11.02 6.76 -25.03
N HIS A 361 11.88 6.25 -24.13
CA HIS A 361 11.79 4.88 -23.66
C HIS A 361 10.39 4.62 -23.07
N TYR A 362 9.90 3.36 -23.19
CA TYR A 362 8.54 2.97 -22.78
C TYR A 362 8.18 3.43 -21.35
N TYR A 363 9.05 3.14 -20.37
CA TYR A 363 8.79 3.52 -18.98
C TYR A 363 8.76 5.04 -18.74
N VAL A 364 9.54 5.79 -19.52
CA VAL A 364 9.49 7.27 -19.50
C VAL A 364 8.17 7.76 -20.10
N ALA A 365 7.74 7.19 -21.23
CA ALA A 365 6.47 7.52 -21.86
C ALA A 365 5.27 7.21 -20.95
N ILE A 366 5.26 6.05 -20.26
CA ILE A 366 4.26 5.73 -19.23
C ILE A 366 4.30 6.75 -18.08
N SER A 367 5.46 7.18 -17.61
CA SER A 367 5.55 8.20 -16.54
C SER A 367 4.90 9.53 -16.94
N HIS A 368 4.99 9.93 -18.21
CA HIS A 368 4.24 11.07 -18.74
C HIS A 368 2.73 10.83 -18.76
N ALA A 369 2.30 9.61 -19.11
CA ALA A 369 0.89 9.24 -19.06
C ALA A 369 0.36 9.21 -17.61
N VAL A 370 1.16 8.75 -16.61
CA VAL A 370 0.82 8.85 -15.18
C VAL A 370 0.56 10.28 -14.78
N LYS A 371 1.42 11.22 -15.18
CA LYS A 371 1.21 12.65 -14.90
C LYS A 371 -0.12 13.16 -15.46
N ARG A 372 -0.48 12.77 -16.67
CA ARG A 372 -1.79 13.08 -17.27
C ARG A 372 -2.94 12.44 -16.47
N LEU A 373 -2.81 11.16 -16.11
CA LEU A 373 -3.83 10.43 -15.34
C LEU A 373 -4.07 11.08 -13.98
N VAL A 374 -3.02 11.42 -13.23
CA VAL A 374 -3.16 12.06 -11.91
C VAL A 374 -3.92 13.39 -12.01
N ARG A 375 -3.72 14.17 -13.08
CA ARG A 375 -4.49 15.40 -13.31
C ARG A 375 -5.96 15.13 -13.57
N VAL A 376 -6.28 14.08 -14.32
CA VAL A 376 -7.66 13.64 -14.57
C VAL A 376 -8.30 13.19 -13.26
N LEU A 377 -7.64 12.31 -12.50
CA LEU A 377 -8.15 11.83 -11.23
C LEU A 377 -8.37 12.97 -10.23
N TYR A 378 -7.43 13.92 -10.18
CA TYR A 378 -7.55 15.10 -9.31
C TYR A 378 -8.80 15.92 -9.67
N ALA A 379 -9.01 16.22 -10.95
CA ALA A 379 -10.17 16.96 -11.41
C ALA A 379 -11.50 16.23 -11.11
N MET A 380 -11.54 14.91 -11.34
CA MET A 380 -12.70 14.06 -11.07
C MET A 380 -13.06 14.05 -9.57
N GLU A 381 -12.08 13.82 -8.70
CA GLU A 381 -12.30 13.73 -7.25
C GLU A 381 -12.64 15.07 -6.59
N ILE A 382 -12.18 16.18 -7.17
CA ILE A 382 -12.58 17.52 -6.70
C ILE A 382 -13.99 17.88 -7.14
N SER A 383 -14.37 17.55 -8.40
CA SER A 383 -15.67 17.89 -8.98
C SER A 383 -16.78 16.86 -8.68
N GLY A 384 -16.42 15.62 -8.32
CA GLY A 384 -17.35 14.49 -8.19
C GLY A 384 -17.84 13.92 -9.54
N ASN A 385 -17.32 14.40 -10.67
CA ASN A 385 -17.77 13.98 -11.98
C ASN A 385 -17.13 12.64 -12.39
N ARG A 386 -17.91 11.78 -13.03
CA ARG A 386 -17.41 10.54 -13.64
C ARG A 386 -16.56 10.85 -14.89
N TYR A 387 -15.66 9.92 -15.19
CA TYR A 387 -14.85 10.01 -16.40
C TYR A 387 -15.71 10.00 -17.66
N LYS A 388 -15.39 10.90 -18.60
CA LYS A 388 -15.95 10.88 -19.94
C LYS A 388 -14.81 10.59 -20.92
N THR A 389 -14.94 9.51 -21.68
CA THR A 389 -14.06 9.21 -22.81
C THR A 389 -14.12 10.36 -23.82
N ALA A 390 -12.96 10.86 -24.21
CA ALA A 390 -12.86 11.92 -25.20
C ALA A 390 -13.08 11.38 -26.61
#